data_0b850c14d8c36278d382a81f60c790dd
#
_entry.id   0b850c14d8c36278d382a81f60c790dd
#
_cell.length_a   1.000
_cell.length_b   1.000
_cell.length_c   1.000
_cell.angle_alpha   90.00
_cell.angle_beta   90.00
_cell.angle_gamma   90.00
#
_symmetry.space_group_name_H-M   'P 1'
#
loop_
_entity.id
_entity.type
_entity.pdbx_description
1 polymer ?
#
loop_
_entity_poly.entity_id
_entity_poly.type
_entity_poly.pdbx_seq_one_letter_code
_entity_poly.pdbx_strand_id
1 'polypeptide(L)'
;NYGDQSFDTIIRTTDPRLKQIAQQGEMLVIGAGITMSEIIANRETAFLAPVARTVGGPAIRNMATVGGNLFAASPYGDFTAALLALDARIVPAGGQPISLEEFLNARERNAGLVIVSVQIPRLRDVNAFRYVKVSRVKPKGIAVMSIAAVLPMQAGRLANARIAYGAMGPRPLRALAVERALEGRSLDEAGIAQALAVATEGIDPPSDPI
;
A
#
# COMPACT_ATOMS: atom_id res chain seq x y z
N ASN A 1 -15.46 -3.53 11.93
CA ASN A 1 -16.88 -3.67 12.21
C ASN A 1 -17.07 -4.56 13.43
N TYR A 2 -17.43 -3.96 14.55
CA TYR A 2 -17.72 -4.62 15.81
C TYR A 2 -19.24 -4.77 15.97
N GLY A 3 -19.94 -5.22 14.92
CA GLY A 3 -21.34 -5.55 15.00
C GLY A 3 -21.51 -7.04 15.30
N ASP A 4 -22.56 -7.42 16.00
CA ASP A 4 -22.99 -8.81 16.12
C ASP A 4 -23.30 -9.36 14.71
N GLN A 5 -22.33 -10.09 14.16
CA GLN A 5 -22.50 -10.80 12.92
C GLN A 5 -22.58 -12.30 13.26
N SER A 6 -23.77 -12.86 13.14
CA SER A 6 -23.94 -14.32 13.17
C SER A 6 -23.72 -14.86 11.75
N PHE A 7 -22.97 -15.96 11.64
CA PHE A 7 -22.72 -16.64 10.37
C PHE A 7 -23.20 -18.07 10.46
N ASP A 8 -23.99 -18.50 9.50
CA ASP A 8 -24.41 -19.90 9.38
C ASP A 8 -23.30 -20.76 8.75
N THR A 9 -22.43 -20.13 7.95
CA THR A 9 -21.39 -20.84 7.21
C THR A 9 -20.10 -20.01 7.15
N ILE A 10 -18.98 -20.65 7.47
CA ILE A 10 -17.64 -20.11 7.28
C ILE A 10 -16.94 -20.93 6.21
N ILE A 11 -16.55 -20.28 5.12
CA ILE A 11 -15.81 -20.90 4.03
C ILE A 11 -14.32 -20.59 4.17
N ARG A 12 -13.50 -21.62 4.25
CA ARG A 12 -12.04 -21.51 4.21
C ARG A 12 -11.52 -22.09 2.91
N THR A 13 -10.76 -21.30 2.17
CA THR A 13 -10.06 -21.78 0.99
C THR A 13 -8.65 -22.26 1.33
N THR A 14 -8.19 -23.30 0.63
CA THR A 14 -6.82 -23.83 0.67
C THR A 14 -6.10 -23.60 -0.65
N ASP A 15 -6.60 -22.71 -1.50
CA ASP A 15 -5.97 -22.40 -2.80
C ASP A 15 -4.51 -21.95 -2.58
N PRO A 16 -3.52 -22.68 -3.14
CA PRO A 16 -2.11 -22.39 -2.93
C PRO A 16 -1.69 -21.01 -3.44
N ARG A 17 -2.41 -20.45 -4.42
CA ARG A 17 -2.14 -19.10 -4.94
C ARG A 17 -2.25 -18.01 -3.87
N LEU A 18 -3.07 -18.25 -2.83
CA LEU A 18 -3.22 -17.32 -1.70
C LEU A 18 -1.96 -17.24 -0.82
N LYS A 19 -1.09 -18.24 -0.88
CA LYS A 19 0.11 -18.37 -0.05
C LYS A 19 1.42 -18.34 -0.85
N GLN A 20 1.35 -17.89 -2.09
CA GLN A 20 2.50 -17.81 -2.97
C GLN A 20 3.12 -16.41 -2.97
N ILE A 21 4.45 -16.34 -2.96
CA ILE A 21 5.23 -15.16 -3.33
C ILE A 21 6.15 -15.62 -4.48
N ALA A 22 6.00 -15.03 -5.65
CA ALA A 22 6.76 -15.44 -6.82
C ALA A 22 6.97 -14.28 -7.81
N GLN A 23 8.13 -14.27 -8.45
CA GLN A 23 8.37 -13.44 -9.62
C GLN A 23 7.72 -14.10 -10.85
N GLN A 24 6.85 -13.37 -11.53
CA GLN A 24 6.21 -13.80 -12.78
C GLN A 24 6.43 -12.74 -13.86
N GLY A 25 7.40 -12.96 -14.73
CA GLY A 25 7.86 -11.95 -15.69
C GLY A 25 8.31 -10.66 -14.97
N GLU A 26 7.75 -9.54 -15.36
CA GLU A 26 8.03 -8.22 -14.76
C GLU A 26 7.16 -7.92 -13.52
N MET A 27 6.45 -8.90 -12.99
CA MET A 27 5.56 -8.71 -11.83
C MET A 27 6.01 -9.56 -10.65
N LEU A 28 6.09 -8.96 -9.47
CA LEU A 28 6.13 -9.67 -8.19
C LEU A 28 4.69 -9.98 -7.79
N VAL A 29 4.34 -11.25 -7.73
CA VAL A 29 3.01 -11.73 -7.35
C VAL A 29 3.02 -12.15 -5.89
N ILE A 30 2.13 -11.58 -5.09
CA ILE A 30 1.99 -11.84 -3.66
C ILE A 30 0.57 -12.31 -3.40
N GLY A 31 0.40 -13.53 -2.91
CA GLY A 31 -0.89 -14.11 -2.56
C GLY A 31 -1.60 -13.29 -1.47
N ALA A 32 -2.91 -13.13 -1.62
CA ALA A 32 -3.72 -12.32 -0.69
C ALA A 32 -3.73 -12.86 0.75
N GLY A 33 -3.48 -14.15 0.94
CA GLY A 33 -3.36 -14.79 2.25
C GLY A 33 -1.97 -14.69 2.90
N ILE A 34 -0.98 -14.08 2.24
CA ILE A 34 0.35 -13.83 2.81
C ILE A 34 0.19 -12.83 3.95
N THR A 35 0.75 -13.17 5.11
CA THR A 35 0.70 -12.34 6.31
C THR A 35 1.81 -11.27 6.30
N MET A 36 1.65 -10.24 7.13
CA MET A 36 2.69 -9.21 7.31
C MET A 36 3.99 -9.81 7.86
N SER A 37 3.91 -10.86 8.69
CA SER A 37 5.09 -11.58 9.18
C SER A 37 5.80 -12.33 8.05
N GLU A 38 5.07 -12.95 7.13
CA GLU A 38 5.63 -13.63 5.96
C GLU A 38 6.27 -12.61 4.99
N ILE A 39 5.67 -11.42 4.79
CA ILE A 39 6.27 -10.31 4.03
C ILE A 39 7.64 -9.91 4.62
N ILE A 40 7.73 -9.79 5.94
CA ILE A 40 8.97 -9.40 6.63
C ILE A 40 10.07 -10.45 6.50
N ALA A 41 9.69 -11.73 6.47
CA ALA A 41 10.62 -12.85 6.46
C ALA A 41 11.10 -13.24 5.05
N ASN A 42 10.40 -12.84 3.99
CA ASN A 42 10.68 -13.26 2.64
C ASN A 42 11.64 -12.28 1.93
N ARG A 43 12.64 -12.81 1.21
CA ARG A 43 13.67 -12.01 0.52
C ARG A 43 13.12 -11.18 -0.63
N GLU A 44 12.17 -11.73 -1.40
CA GLU A 44 11.57 -11.04 -2.55
C GLU A 44 10.75 -9.81 -2.14
N THR A 45 10.22 -9.83 -0.90
CA THR A 45 9.41 -8.74 -0.34
C THR A 45 10.15 -7.92 0.71
N ALA A 46 11.45 -8.10 0.89
CA ALA A 46 12.26 -7.43 1.93
C ALA A 46 12.13 -5.90 1.90
N PHE A 47 11.97 -5.29 0.72
CA PHE A 47 11.76 -3.86 0.56
C PHE A 47 10.42 -3.36 1.16
N LEU A 48 9.43 -4.24 1.31
CA LEU A 48 8.15 -3.97 1.96
C LEU A 48 8.20 -4.17 3.49
N ALA A 49 9.27 -4.77 4.01
CA ALA A 49 9.38 -5.06 5.45
C ALA A 49 9.25 -3.80 6.34
N PRO A 50 9.78 -2.61 5.98
CA PRO A 50 9.55 -1.39 6.76
C PRO A 50 8.07 -1.06 6.93
N VAL A 51 7.27 -1.21 5.88
CA VAL A 51 5.81 -0.99 5.91
C VAL A 51 5.13 -2.04 6.76
N ALA A 52 5.39 -3.33 6.49
CA ALA A 52 4.75 -4.43 7.19
C ALA A 52 5.00 -4.40 8.70
N ARG A 53 6.17 -3.93 9.15
CA ARG A 53 6.51 -3.74 10.57
C ARG A 53 5.67 -2.67 11.27
N THR A 54 5.08 -1.73 10.54
CA THR A 54 4.20 -0.70 11.11
C THR A 54 2.76 -1.16 11.30
N VAL A 55 2.39 -2.31 10.75
CA VAL A 55 1.06 -2.90 10.90
C VAL A 55 0.98 -3.62 12.26
N GLY A 56 0.34 -2.98 13.22
CA GLY A 56 0.08 -3.56 14.54
C GLY A 56 1.31 -4.13 15.26
N GLY A 57 1.05 -4.98 16.26
CA GLY A 57 2.07 -5.76 16.98
C GLY A 57 2.35 -7.12 16.31
N PRO A 58 3.32 -7.91 16.84
CA PRO A 58 3.67 -9.22 16.29
C PRO A 58 2.47 -10.16 16.14
N ALA A 59 1.59 -10.24 17.16
CA ALA A 59 0.39 -11.06 17.11
C ALA A 59 -0.55 -10.67 15.96
N ILE A 60 -0.74 -9.35 15.77
CA ILE A 60 -1.54 -8.82 14.63
C ILE A 60 -0.89 -9.19 13.31
N ARG A 61 0.43 -8.99 13.15
CA ARG A 61 1.14 -9.28 11.90
C ARG A 61 1.12 -10.75 11.50
N ASN A 62 1.01 -11.67 12.46
CA ASN A 62 0.86 -13.11 12.19
C ASN A 62 -0.52 -13.44 11.58
N MET A 63 -1.50 -12.56 11.74
CA MET A 63 -2.87 -12.76 11.26
C MET A 63 -3.25 -11.80 10.11
N ALA A 64 -2.75 -10.56 10.16
CA ALA A 64 -3.02 -9.55 9.14
C ALA A 64 -2.41 -9.94 7.80
N THR A 65 -3.24 -10.13 6.79
CA THR A 65 -2.83 -10.55 5.45
C THR A 65 -2.79 -9.38 4.48
N VAL A 66 -2.12 -9.57 3.34
CA VAL A 66 -2.10 -8.62 2.23
C VAL A 66 -3.52 -8.30 1.77
N GLY A 67 -4.33 -9.33 1.49
CA GLY A 67 -5.73 -9.15 1.10
C GLY A 67 -6.56 -8.46 2.18
N GLY A 68 -6.39 -8.84 3.45
CA GLY A 68 -7.07 -8.21 4.58
C GLY A 68 -6.78 -6.71 4.70
N ASN A 69 -5.54 -6.28 4.41
CA ASN A 69 -5.18 -4.86 4.41
C ASN A 69 -5.89 -4.04 3.33
N LEU A 70 -6.21 -4.63 2.17
CA LEU A 70 -6.97 -3.97 1.11
C LEU A 70 -8.39 -3.61 1.56
N PHE A 71 -8.95 -4.40 2.49
CA PHE A 71 -10.27 -4.18 3.08
C PHE A 71 -10.22 -3.58 4.49
N ALA A 72 -9.03 -3.21 4.99
CA ALA A 72 -8.93 -2.51 6.26
C ALA A 72 -9.77 -1.23 6.26
N ALA A 73 -10.38 -0.89 7.39
CA ALA A 73 -11.18 0.31 7.50
C ALA A 73 -10.39 1.53 7.01
N SER A 74 -10.97 2.27 6.08
CA SER A 74 -10.38 3.49 5.55
C SER A 74 -10.37 4.56 6.66
N PRO A 75 -9.38 5.45 6.70
CA PRO A 75 -8.28 5.66 5.76
C PRO A 75 -6.95 4.98 6.14
N TYR A 76 -6.93 4.06 7.10
CA TYR A 76 -5.75 3.62 7.86
C TYR A 76 -4.98 2.42 7.24
N GLY A 77 -5.12 2.16 5.96
CA GLY A 77 -4.43 1.07 5.28
C GLY A 77 -2.96 1.40 4.95
N ASP A 78 -2.05 1.35 5.91
CA ASP A 78 -0.62 1.65 5.69
C ASP A 78 0.00 0.81 4.56
N PHE A 79 -0.28 -0.50 4.56
CA PHE A 79 0.22 -1.40 3.52
C PHE A 79 -0.43 -1.11 2.16
N THR A 80 -1.70 -0.72 2.16
CA THR A 80 -2.43 -0.32 0.95
C THR A 80 -1.84 0.96 0.33
N ALA A 81 -1.44 1.95 1.14
CA ALA A 81 -0.76 3.14 0.65
C ALA A 81 0.58 2.80 -0.03
N ALA A 82 1.34 1.88 0.55
CA ALA A 82 2.59 1.40 -0.07
C ALA A 82 2.33 0.68 -1.41
N LEU A 83 1.33 -0.18 -1.47
CA LEU A 83 0.93 -0.86 -2.72
C LEU A 83 0.48 0.14 -3.79
N LEU A 84 -0.20 1.21 -3.40
CA LEU A 84 -0.65 2.27 -4.32
C LEU A 84 0.53 3.02 -4.95
N ALA A 85 1.54 3.39 -4.15
CA ALA A 85 2.78 3.99 -4.67
C ALA A 85 3.54 3.04 -5.60
N LEU A 86 3.46 1.74 -5.36
CA LEU A 86 4.08 0.69 -6.16
C LEU A 86 3.31 0.34 -7.45
N ASP A 87 2.22 1.06 -7.76
CA ASP A 87 1.38 0.81 -8.93
C ASP A 87 0.83 -0.62 -8.98
N ALA A 88 0.46 -1.12 -7.82
CA ALA A 88 0.00 -2.48 -7.69
C ALA A 88 -1.34 -2.71 -8.39
N ARG A 89 -1.53 -3.95 -8.85
CA ARG A 89 -2.80 -4.47 -9.36
C ARG A 89 -3.30 -5.54 -8.41
N ILE A 90 -4.60 -5.65 -8.28
CA ILE A 90 -5.23 -6.75 -7.56
C ILE A 90 -5.82 -7.76 -8.55
N VAL A 91 -5.75 -9.03 -8.21
CA VAL A 91 -6.29 -10.13 -9.01
C VAL A 91 -7.46 -10.73 -8.25
N PRO A 92 -8.70 -10.44 -8.66
CA PRO A 92 -9.88 -11.08 -8.08
C PRO A 92 -10.02 -12.53 -8.55
N ALA A 93 -10.75 -13.32 -7.78
CA ALA A 93 -11.07 -14.70 -8.15
C ALA A 93 -11.94 -14.70 -9.42
N GLY A 94 -11.50 -15.42 -10.46
CA GLY A 94 -12.22 -15.52 -11.72
C GLY A 94 -12.22 -14.26 -12.58
N GLY A 95 -11.51 -13.19 -12.18
CA GLY A 95 -11.45 -11.91 -12.89
C GLY A 95 -10.07 -11.58 -13.48
N GLN A 96 -10.03 -10.49 -14.23
CA GLN A 96 -8.78 -9.92 -14.74
C GLN A 96 -8.14 -8.99 -13.68
N PRO A 97 -6.82 -8.77 -13.73
CA PRO A 97 -6.15 -7.81 -12.86
C PRO A 97 -6.70 -6.39 -13.07
N ILE A 98 -7.07 -5.71 -11.99
CA ILE A 98 -7.50 -4.32 -11.97
C ILE A 98 -6.50 -3.47 -11.18
N SER A 99 -6.36 -2.18 -11.50
CA SER A 99 -5.46 -1.32 -10.75
C SER A 99 -5.95 -1.17 -9.30
N LEU A 100 -5.00 -1.04 -8.37
CA LEU A 100 -5.37 -0.81 -6.97
C LEU A 100 -6.13 0.52 -6.80
N GLU A 101 -5.80 1.54 -7.59
CA GLU A 101 -6.50 2.82 -7.57
C GLU A 101 -7.98 2.67 -7.99
N GLU A 102 -8.24 1.94 -9.07
CA GLU A 102 -9.60 1.62 -9.52
C GLU A 102 -10.37 0.84 -8.44
N PHE A 103 -9.74 -0.16 -7.83
CA PHE A 103 -10.33 -0.91 -6.73
C PHE A 103 -10.71 0.00 -5.56
N LEU A 104 -9.81 0.89 -5.13
CA LEU A 104 -10.07 1.82 -4.02
C LEU A 104 -11.18 2.81 -4.34
N ASN A 105 -11.28 3.27 -5.59
CA ASN A 105 -12.35 4.16 -6.04
C ASN A 105 -13.73 3.49 -6.07
N ALA A 106 -13.75 2.17 -6.25
CA ALA A 106 -14.98 1.38 -6.32
C ALA A 106 -15.15 0.44 -5.11
N ARG A 107 -14.45 0.71 -3.99
CA ARG A 107 -14.31 -0.21 -2.85
C ARG A 107 -15.64 -0.70 -2.28
N GLU A 108 -16.63 0.17 -2.13
CA GLU A 108 -17.93 -0.22 -1.59
C GLU A 108 -18.64 -1.22 -2.52
N ARG A 109 -18.54 -1.03 -3.83
CA ARG A 109 -19.06 -1.96 -4.84
C ARG A 109 -18.28 -3.28 -4.87
N ASN A 110 -17.04 -3.24 -4.44
CA ASN A 110 -16.11 -4.37 -4.44
C ASN A 110 -16.06 -5.11 -3.09
N ALA A 111 -16.94 -4.81 -2.15
CA ALA A 111 -16.94 -5.39 -0.80
C ALA A 111 -17.06 -6.93 -0.78
N GLY A 112 -17.68 -7.52 -1.81
CA GLY A 112 -17.82 -8.97 -1.96
C GLY A 112 -16.73 -9.65 -2.78
N LEU A 113 -15.71 -8.91 -3.27
CA LEU A 113 -14.65 -9.52 -4.06
C LEU A 113 -13.73 -10.39 -3.21
N VAL A 114 -13.44 -11.58 -3.70
CA VAL A 114 -12.39 -12.45 -3.17
C VAL A 114 -11.11 -12.14 -3.95
N ILE A 115 -10.12 -11.56 -3.27
CA ILE A 115 -8.83 -11.26 -3.87
C ILE A 115 -7.91 -12.49 -3.74
N VAL A 116 -7.33 -12.92 -4.85
CA VAL A 116 -6.40 -14.04 -4.92
C VAL A 116 -4.96 -13.58 -4.68
N SER A 117 -4.55 -12.49 -5.31
CA SER A 117 -3.19 -11.97 -5.21
C SER A 117 -3.12 -10.48 -5.51
N VAL A 118 -1.99 -9.90 -5.17
CA VAL A 118 -1.55 -8.57 -5.58
C VAL A 118 -0.35 -8.74 -6.52
N GLN A 119 -0.32 -7.99 -7.59
CA GLN A 119 0.79 -7.92 -8.53
C GLN A 119 1.45 -6.55 -8.43
N ILE A 120 2.76 -6.53 -8.22
CA ILE A 120 3.56 -5.30 -8.12
C ILE A 120 4.55 -5.29 -9.29
N PRO A 121 4.60 -4.24 -10.12
CA PRO A 121 5.64 -4.10 -11.12
C PRO A 121 7.03 -4.19 -10.48
N ARG A 122 7.92 -4.96 -11.08
CA ARG A 122 9.28 -5.15 -10.58
C ARG A 122 10.01 -3.80 -10.53
N LEU A 123 10.50 -3.44 -9.36
CA LEU A 123 11.38 -2.30 -9.23
C LEU A 123 12.76 -2.64 -9.79
N ARG A 124 13.28 -1.79 -10.67
CA ARG A 124 14.67 -1.90 -11.17
C ARG A 124 15.68 -1.68 -10.05
N ASP A 125 15.36 -0.76 -9.14
CA ASP A 125 16.10 -0.52 -7.91
C ASP A 125 15.12 -0.50 -6.72
N VAL A 126 15.22 -1.47 -5.84
CA VAL A 126 14.41 -1.55 -4.62
C VAL A 126 14.70 -0.41 -3.65
N ASN A 127 15.89 0.22 -3.78
CA ASN A 127 16.23 1.39 -2.99
C ASN A 127 15.53 2.67 -3.45
N ALA A 128 14.85 2.65 -4.59
CA ALA A 128 13.97 3.75 -4.98
C ALA A 128 12.68 3.80 -4.13
N PHE A 129 12.31 2.71 -3.45
CA PHE A 129 11.14 2.69 -2.58
C PHE A 129 11.49 3.22 -1.18
N ARG A 130 10.65 4.12 -0.69
CA ARG A 130 10.73 4.70 0.67
C ARG A 130 9.38 4.70 1.33
N TYR A 131 9.39 4.54 2.65
CA TYR A 131 8.17 4.61 3.46
C TYR A 131 8.43 5.30 4.78
N VAL A 132 7.53 6.19 5.15
CA VAL A 132 7.54 6.91 6.43
C VAL A 132 6.13 6.88 7.01
N LYS A 133 6.02 6.65 8.32
CA LYS A 133 4.77 6.74 9.06
C LYS A 133 4.95 7.64 10.28
N VAL A 134 4.05 8.56 10.43
CA VAL A 134 3.88 9.37 11.65
C VAL A 134 2.67 8.84 12.41
N SER A 135 2.85 8.54 13.69
CA SER A 135 1.78 8.08 14.57
C SER A 135 1.89 8.76 15.94
N ARG A 136 0.75 8.97 16.60
CA ARG A 136 0.71 9.58 17.95
C ARG A 136 1.44 8.74 18.98
N VAL A 137 1.28 7.42 18.90
CA VAL A 137 1.86 6.46 19.84
C VAL A 137 2.83 5.57 19.09
N LYS A 138 4.10 5.65 19.48
CA LYS A 138 5.15 4.75 18.94
C LYS A 138 5.25 3.49 19.81
N PRO A 139 5.55 2.32 19.24
CA PRO A 139 5.77 2.06 17.81
C PRO A 139 4.53 1.55 17.07
N LYS A 140 3.34 1.47 17.70
CA LYS A 140 2.19 0.69 17.19
C LYS A 140 0.92 1.51 16.95
N GLY A 141 1.01 2.84 17.03
CA GLY A 141 -0.14 3.73 16.85
C GLY A 141 -0.72 3.70 15.44
N ILE A 142 -1.99 4.07 15.36
CA ILE A 142 -2.65 4.39 14.09
C ILE A 142 -1.90 5.54 13.42
N ALA A 143 -1.80 5.53 12.10
CA ALA A 143 -1.15 6.59 11.37
C ALA A 143 -1.92 7.90 11.51
N VAL A 144 -1.22 8.97 11.89
CA VAL A 144 -1.68 10.34 11.62
C VAL A 144 -1.47 10.63 10.14
N MET A 145 -0.35 10.14 9.60
CA MET A 145 -0.01 10.21 8.19
C MET A 145 0.97 9.10 7.85
N SER A 146 0.85 8.52 6.68
CA SER A 146 1.91 7.71 6.08
C SER A 146 2.20 8.15 4.65
N ILE A 147 3.47 8.04 4.26
CA ILE A 147 3.95 8.37 2.92
C ILE A 147 4.71 7.16 2.39
N ALA A 148 4.28 6.66 1.25
CA ALA A 148 5.03 5.72 0.45
C ALA A 148 5.46 6.39 -0.85
N ALA A 149 6.73 6.23 -1.23
CA ALA A 149 7.27 6.85 -2.42
C ALA A 149 8.13 5.86 -3.20
N VAL A 150 8.00 5.88 -4.51
CA VAL A 150 8.92 5.26 -5.47
C VAL A 150 9.58 6.39 -6.24
N LEU A 151 10.88 6.55 -6.08
CA LEU A 151 11.66 7.69 -6.57
C LEU A 151 12.79 7.19 -7.51
N PRO A 152 12.45 6.75 -8.74
CA PRO A 152 13.46 6.25 -9.67
C PRO A 152 14.30 7.42 -10.20
N MET A 153 15.61 7.21 -10.25
CA MET A 153 16.56 8.19 -10.77
C MET A 153 17.06 7.77 -12.15
N GLN A 154 17.04 8.71 -13.10
CA GLN A 154 17.64 8.55 -14.42
C GLN A 154 18.56 9.75 -14.68
N ALA A 155 19.82 9.52 -14.94
CA ALA A 155 20.82 10.58 -15.16
C ALA A 155 20.81 11.69 -14.06
N GLY A 156 20.64 11.30 -12.79
CA GLY A 156 20.62 12.23 -11.65
C GLY A 156 19.31 12.99 -11.47
N ARG A 157 18.26 12.66 -12.23
CA ARG A 157 16.94 13.28 -12.14
C ARG A 157 15.87 12.25 -11.87
N LEU A 158 14.81 12.64 -11.16
CA LEU A 158 13.64 11.81 -10.94
C LEU A 158 12.87 11.59 -12.25
N ALA A 159 12.47 10.37 -12.48
CA ALA A 159 11.64 10.02 -13.64
C ALA A 159 10.55 9.02 -13.19
N ASN A 160 9.31 9.36 -13.48
CA ASN A 160 8.14 8.56 -13.09
C ASN A 160 8.05 8.33 -11.56
N ALA A 161 8.30 9.38 -10.77
CA ALA A 161 8.10 9.34 -9.33
C ALA A 161 6.64 9.01 -9.00
N ARG A 162 6.42 8.15 -8.01
CA ARG A 162 5.08 7.82 -7.50
C ARG A 162 5.05 8.00 -6.00
N ILE A 163 4.04 8.71 -5.51
CA ILE A 163 3.89 9.03 -4.10
C ILE A 163 2.44 8.78 -3.69
N ALA A 164 2.26 8.03 -2.63
CA ALA A 164 0.94 7.80 -2.06
C ALA A 164 0.91 8.18 -0.58
N TYR A 165 -0.20 8.74 -0.17
CA TYR A 165 -0.49 9.11 1.21
C TYR A 165 -1.50 8.14 1.82
N GLY A 166 -1.26 7.76 3.07
CA GLY A 166 -2.24 7.12 3.93
C GLY A 166 -2.72 8.08 5.01
N ALA A 167 -3.96 7.96 5.42
CA ALA A 167 -4.65 8.78 6.41
C ALA A 167 -4.84 10.27 6.02
N MET A 168 -4.61 10.64 4.75
CA MET A 168 -4.75 12.02 4.27
C MET A 168 -5.99 12.23 3.39
N GLY A 169 -6.97 11.35 3.47
CA GLY A 169 -8.24 11.41 2.76
C GLY A 169 -9.11 10.25 3.19
N PRO A 170 -10.32 10.11 2.66
CA PRO A 170 -11.23 9.01 3.01
C PRO A 170 -10.67 7.62 2.65
N ARG A 171 -9.63 7.56 1.83
CA ARG A 171 -8.85 6.37 1.45
C ARG A 171 -7.41 6.76 1.13
N PRO A 172 -6.46 5.80 1.05
CA PRO A 172 -5.13 6.07 0.51
C PRO A 172 -5.24 6.68 -0.89
N LEU A 173 -4.44 7.69 -1.19
CA LEU A 173 -4.51 8.46 -2.43
C LEU A 173 -3.12 8.76 -2.99
N ARG A 174 -3.05 8.97 -4.32
CA ARG A 174 -1.83 9.40 -5.01
C ARG A 174 -1.64 10.92 -4.85
N ALA A 175 -0.44 11.34 -4.52
CA ALA A 175 -0.05 12.75 -4.42
C ALA A 175 0.37 13.29 -5.81
N LEU A 176 -0.57 13.33 -6.76
CA LEU A 176 -0.29 13.63 -8.17
C LEU A 176 0.35 15.01 -8.39
N ALA A 177 0.04 16.00 -7.56
CA ALA A 177 0.67 17.33 -7.63
C ALA A 177 2.15 17.24 -7.29
N VAL A 178 2.51 16.49 -6.24
CA VAL A 178 3.90 16.26 -5.83
C VAL A 178 4.67 15.47 -6.87
N GLU A 179 4.06 14.43 -7.44
CA GLU A 179 4.67 13.63 -8.51
C GLU A 179 5.04 14.49 -9.73
N ARG A 180 4.11 15.35 -10.18
CA ARG A 180 4.35 16.31 -11.27
C ARG A 180 5.43 17.32 -10.91
N ALA A 181 5.46 17.83 -9.68
CA ALA A 181 6.46 18.78 -9.23
C ALA A 181 7.88 18.18 -9.17
N LEU A 182 7.99 16.89 -8.96
CA LEU A 182 9.27 16.15 -8.88
C LEU A 182 9.76 15.66 -10.24
N GLU A 183 8.90 15.56 -11.25
CA GLU A 183 9.27 14.98 -12.55
C GLU A 183 10.40 15.77 -13.22
N GLY A 184 11.46 15.08 -13.64
CA GLY A 184 12.66 15.66 -14.25
C GLY A 184 13.54 16.48 -13.30
N ARG A 185 13.27 16.50 -12.00
CA ARG A 185 14.04 17.26 -10.99
C ARG A 185 15.13 16.41 -10.35
N SER A 186 16.18 17.08 -9.87
CA SER A 186 17.11 16.52 -8.92
C SER A 186 16.50 16.53 -7.51
N LEU A 187 16.94 15.61 -6.65
CA LEU A 187 16.59 15.61 -5.22
C LEU A 187 17.51 16.56 -4.44
N ASP A 188 17.53 17.81 -4.85
CA ASP A 188 18.20 18.91 -4.17
C ASP A 188 17.19 19.77 -3.39
N GLU A 189 17.68 20.76 -2.68
CA GLU A 189 16.88 21.66 -1.85
C GLU A 189 15.78 22.37 -2.66
N ALA A 190 16.08 22.80 -3.87
CA ALA A 190 15.13 23.48 -4.74
C ALA A 190 14.02 22.54 -5.23
N GLY A 191 14.35 21.32 -5.65
CA GLY A 191 13.38 20.30 -6.04
C GLY A 191 12.48 19.87 -4.88
N ILE A 192 13.05 19.72 -3.68
CA ILE A 192 12.29 19.42 -2.46
C ILE A 192 11.35 20.57 -2.11
N ALA A 193 11.80 21.84 -2.17
CA ALA A 193 10.97 23.00 -1.87
C ALA A 193 9.75 23.11 -2.81
N GLN A 194 9.94 22.81 -4.11
CA GLN A 194 8.83 22.78 -5.06
C GLN A 194 7.82 21.69 -4.77
N ALA A 195 8.27 20.49 -4.40
CA ALA A 195 7.41 19.40 -4.00
C ALA A 195 6.62 19.74 -2.72
N LEU A 196 7.26 20.36 -1.74
CA LEU A 196 6.62 20.79 -0.49
C LEU A 196 5.55 21.86 -0.71
N ALA A 197 5.75 22.77 -1.66
CA ALA A 197 4.78 23.82 -1.96
C ALA A 197 3.40 23.28 -2.40
N VAL A 198 3.35 22.07 -2.96
CA VAL A 198 2.13 21.42 -3.44
C VAL A 198 1.76 20.17 -2.64
N ALA A 199 2.47 19.89 -1.55
CA ALA A 199 2.34 18.64 -0.79
C ALA A 199 0.95 18.44 -0.16
N THR A 200 0.22 19.52 0.06
CA THR A 200 -1.13 19.50 0.64
C THR A 200 -2.26 19.56 -0.40
N GLU A 201 -1.93 19.61 -1.69
CA GLU A 201 -2.97 19.62 -2.71
C GLU A 201 -3.70 18.27 -2.79
N GLY A 202 -5.03 18.33 -2.81
CA GLY A 202 -5.88 17.14 -2.95
C GLY A 202 -5.97 16.26 -1.71
N ILE A 203 -5.51 16.73 -0.54
CA ILE A 203 -5.72 16.05 0.73
C ILE A 203 -6.96 16.58 1.44
N ASP A 204 -7.67 15.66 2.10
CA ASP A 204 -8.82 15.93 2.96
C ASP A 204 -8.74 14.99 4.18
N PRO A 205 -7.85 15.32 5.13
CA PRO A 205 -7.61 14.42 6.26
C PRO A 205 -8.85 14.37 7.16
N PRO A 206 -9.23 13.17 7.63
CA PRO A 206 -10.37 13.02 8.52
C PRO A 206 -10.12 13.73 9.84
N SER A 207 -11.14 14.43 10.34
CA SER A 207 -11.19 14.88 11.74
C SER A 207 -11.56 13.67 12.60
N ASP A 208 -10.56 13.04 13.19
CA ASP A 208 -10.75 11.88 14.04
C ASP A 208 -10.25 12.20 15.45
N PRO A 209 -11.05 11.95 16.50
CA PRO A 209 -10.65 12.17 17.89
C PRO A 209 -9.63 11.16 18.43
N ILE A 210 -9.13 10.24 17.61
CA ILE A 210 -8.15 9.22 18.02
C ILE A 210 -6.79 9.81 18.40
#